data_6244163b97951c7ef68ae83ccefc0246
#
_entry.id   6244163b97951c7ef68ae83ccefc0246
#
_cell.length_a   1.000
_cell.length_b   1.000
_cell.length_c   1.000
_cell.angle_alpha   90.00
_cell.angle_beta   90.00
_cell.angle_gamma   90.00
#
_symmetry.space_group_name_H-M   'P 1'
#
loop_
_entity.id
_entity.type
_entity.pdbx_description
1 polymer ?
#
loop_
_entity_poly.entity_id
_entity_poly.type
_entity_poly.pdbx_seq_one_letter_code
_entity_poly.pdbx_strand_id
1 'polypeptide(L)'
;MNKLEQEASNWMKERYKDMKLQDYQEKAAEFAIYPNTHAITYPALGLAGEAGEVANKVKKFIRDGADRESFEVKKTEIAAEIGDVLWYCAALANDLGFELSALAAANLNKLQGRKDRGKIS
;
A
#
# COMPACT_ATOMS: atom_id res chain seq x y z
N MET A 1 4.61 7.72 -19.24
CA MET A 1 4.83 6.87 -18.06
C MET A 1 5.49 7.70 -16.97
N ASN A 2 4.94 7.72 -15.76
CA ASN A 2 5.55 8.43 -14.66
C ASN A 2 6.73 7.64 -14.06
N LYS A 3 7.45 8.26 -13.12
CA LYS A 3 8.64 7.65 -12.53
C LYS A 3 8.36 6.29 -11.87
N LEU A 4 7.25 6.18 -11.15
CA LEU A 4 6.90 4.92 -10.47
C LEU A 4 6.52 3.83 -11.46
N GLU A 5 5.80 4.17 -12.51
CA GLU A 5 5.48 3.22 -13.57
C GLU A 5 6.74 2.78 -14.32
N GLN A 6 7.68 3.71 -14.51
CA GLN A 6 8.96 3.40 -15.14
C GLN A 6 9.77 2.44 -14.26
N GLU A 7 9.84 2.67 -12.96
CA GLU A 7 10.52 1.78 -12.03
C GLU A 7 9.87 0.40 -12.01
N ALA A 8 8.52 0.34 -12.03
CA ALA A 8 7.79 -0.91 -12.10
C ALA A 8 8.10 -1.67 -13.40
N SER A 9 8.07 -0.98 -14.54
CA SER A 9 8.40 -1.58 -15.84
C SER A 9 9.84 -2.10 -15.89
N ASN A 10 10.79 -1.33 -15.36
CA ASN A 10 12.20 -1.74 -15.34
C ASN A 10 12.40 -3.02 -14.55
N TRP A 11 11.70 -3.17 -13.44
CA TRP A 11 11.84 -4.34 -12.58
C TRP A 11 11.06 -5.54 -13.10
N MET A 12 9.80 -5.32 -13.50
CA MET A 12 8.87 -6.38 -13.91
C MET A 12 8.75 -6.54 -15.41
N LYS A 13 9.47 -5.76 -16.21
CA LYS A 13 9.39 -5.79 -17.67
C LYS A 13 7.94 -5.70 -18.17
N GLU A 14 7.21 -4.73 -17.66
CA GLU A 14 5.80 -4.46 -17.94
C GLU A 14 4.80 -5.52 -17.46
N ARG A 15 5.26 -6.57 -16.78
CA ARG A 15 4.37 -7.59 -16.22
C ARG A 15 3.56 -7.08 -15.03
N TYR A 16 3.92 -5.93 -14.47
CA TYR A 16 3.21 -5.41 -13.30
C TYR A 16 1.72 -5.20 -13.57
N LYS A 17 1.33 -4.94 -14.83
CA LYS A 17 -0.08 -4.75 -15.19
C LYS A 17 -0.91 -6.01 -15.04
N ASP A 18 -0.28 -7.17 -15.11
CA ASP A 18 -0.93 -8.47 -14.94
C ASP A 18 -0.74 -9.03 -13.54
N MET A 19 -0.07 -8.30 -12.65
CA MET A 19 0.21 -8.75 -11.30
C MET A 19 -1.07 -8.84 -10.47
N LYS A 20 -1.30 -10.00 -9.88
CA LYS A 20 -2.41 -10.22 -8.95
C LYS A 20 -1.94 -9.92 -7.53
N LEU A 21 -2.87 -9.59 -6.64
CA LEU A 21 -2.54 -9.39 -5.23
C LEU A 21 -1.86 -10.61 -4.62
N GLN A 22 -2.26 -11.81 -5.04
CA GLN A 22 -1.63 -13.05 -4.57
C GLN A 22 -0.16 -13.10 -4.96
N ASP A 23 0.18 -12.73 -6.19
CA ASP A 23 1.56 -12.70 -6.67
C ASP A 23 2.38 -11.70 -5.86
N TYR A 24 1.82 -10.53 -5.61
CA TYR A 24 2.46 -9.51 -4.79
C TYR A 24 2.72 -10.01 -3.38
N GLN A 25 1.72 -10.61 -2.75
CA GLN A 25 1.84 -11.11 -1.38
C GLN A 25 2.93 -12.18 -1.25
N GLU A 26 3.01 -13.08 -2.20
CA GLU A 26 4.03 -14.13 -2.20
C GLU A 26 5.43 -13.54 -2.35
N LYS A 27 5.59 -12.61 -3.29
CA LYS A 27 6.89 -11.97 -3.51
C LYS A 27 7.28 -11.08 -2.34
N ALA A 28 6.33 -10.33 -1.80
CA ALA A 28 6.56 -9.45 -0.66
C ALA A 28 7.09 -10.21 0.57
N ALA A 29 6.64 -11.45 0.76
CA ALA A 29 7.07 -12.29 1.89
C ALA A 29 8.59 -12.53 1.90
N GLU A 30 9.24 -12.51 0.74
CA GLU A 30 10.69 -12.70 0.64
C GLU A 30 11.48 -11.59 1.33
N PHE A 31 10.87 -10.43 1.56
CA PHE A 31 11.52 -9.27 2.17
C PHE A 31 11.18 -9.12 3.65
N ALA A 32 10.41 -10.05 4.21
CA ALA A 32 10.04 -10.02 5.63
C ALA A 32 11.15 -10.66 6.46
N ILE A 33 12.12 -9.84 6.87
CA ILE A 33 13.32 -10.29 7.57
C ILE A 33 13.29 -9.98 9.07
N TYR A 34 12.16 -9.51 9.60
CA TYR A 34 12.02 -9.24 11.03
C TYR A 34 11.90 -10.56 11.81
N PRO A 35 12.28 -10.55 13.12
CA PRO A 35 12.24 -11.78 13.93
C PRO A 35 10.83 -12.35 14.07
N ASN A 36 10.70 -13.66 14.06
CA ASN A 36 9.41 -14.34 14.24
C ASN A 36 8.74 -14.03 15.57
N THR A 37 9.53 -13.67 16.59
CA THR A 37 9.00 -13.26 17.89
C THR A 37 8.20 -11.96 17.80
N HIS A 38 8.36 -11.20 16.72
CA HIS A 38 7.64 -9.97 16.46
C HIS A 38 6.67 -10.08 15.28
N ALA A 39 6.29 -11.31 14.93
CA ALA A 39 5.24 -11.52 13.95
C ALA A 39 3.97 -10.80 14.41
N ILE A 40 3.18 -10.30 13.45
CA ILE A 40 1.99 -9.49 13.69
C ILE A 40 2.34 -8.11 14.27
N THR A 41 3.07 -8.04 15.37
CA THR A 41 3.40 -6.78 16.03
C THR A 41 4.24 -5.88 15.14
N TYR A 42 5.30 -6.42 14.53
CA TYR A 42 6.18 -5.62 13.70
C TYR A 42 5.45 -5.02 12.49
N PRO A 43 4.75 -5.82 11.67
CA PRO A 43 4.06 -5.23 10.52
C PRO A 43 2.87 -4.35 10.91
N ALA A 44 2.21 -4.59 12.04
CA ALA A 44 1.14 -3.71 12.53
C ALA A 44 1.68 -2.32 12.84
N LEU A 45 2.82 -2.25 13.52
CA LEU A 45 3.48 -0.98 13.83
C LEU A 45 3.98 -0.29 12.55
N GLY A 46 4.55 -1.06 11.63
CA GLY A 46 5.02 -0.54 10.36
C GLY A 46 3.89 0.04 9.51
N LEU A 47 2.74 -0.64 9.50
CA LEU A 47 1.56 -0.17 8.79
C LEU A 47 1.12 1.21 9.30
N ALA A 48 1.03 1.37 10.61
CA ALA A 48 0.67 2.63 11.23
C ALA A 48 1.70 3.73 10.92
N GLY A 49 2.99 3.37 10.99
CA GLY A 49 4.08 4.29 10.70
C GLY A 49 4.06 4.79 9.27
N GLU A 50 3.89 3.90 8.30
CA GLU A 50 3.86 4.28 6.89
C GLU A 50 2.60 5.06 6.52
N ALA A 51 1.46 4.72 7.12
CA ALA A 51 0.25 5.51 6.96
C ALA A 51 0.47 6.94 7.50
N GLY A 52 1.18 7.07 8.61
CA GLY A 52 1.58 8.36 9.16
C GLY A 52 2.50 9.14 8.23
N GLU A 53 3.39 8.46 7.49
CA GLU A 53 4.25 9.10 6.50
C GLU A 53 3.45 9.70 5.35
N VAL A 54 2.39 9.03 4.90
CA VAL A 54 1.48 9.60 3.91
C VAL A 54 0.89 10.92 4.44
N ALA A 55 0.36 10.89 5.65
CA ALA A 55 -0.22 12.07 6.29
C ALA A 55 0.81 13.20 6.45
N ASN A 56 2.03 12.83 6.85
CA ASN A 56 3.10 13.80 7.07
C ASN A 56 3.51 14.49 5.77
N LYS A 57 3.60 13.77 4.67
CA LYS A 57 3.94 14.34 3.36
C LYS A 57 2.83 15.26 2.84
N VAL A 58 1.57 14.91 3.06
CA VAL A 58 0.45 15.78 2.70
C VAL A 58 0.47 17.06 3.54
N LYS A 59 0.72 16.94 4.84
CA LYS A 59 0.83 18.08 5.75
C LYS A 59 1.92 19.05 5.30
N LYS A 60 3.10 18.54 4.97
CA LYS A 60 4.22 19.36 4.52
C LYS A 60 3.90 20.08 3.20
N PHE A 61 3.21 19.39 2.31
CA PHE A 61 2.78 20.00 1.06
C PHE A 61 1.85 21.21 1.30
N ILE A 62 0.91 21.06 2.22
CA ILE A 62 0.00 22.15 2.60
C ILE A 62 0.80 23.31 3.20
N ARG A 63 1.73 23.01 4.10
CA ARG A 63 2.55 24.04 4.77
C ARG A 63 3.41 24.83 3.79
N ASP A 64 4.04 24.15 2.85
CA ASP A 64 5.08 24.73 2.00
C ASP A 64 4.51 25.46 0.79
N GLY A 65 3.19 25.46 0.61
CA GLY A 65 2.54 26.10 -0.50
C GLY A 65 2.68 25.30 -1.79
N ALA A 66 1.58 25.06 -2.42
CA ALA A 66 1.52 24.15 -3.54
C ALA A 66 1.53 24.92 -4.86
N ASP A 67 2.66 24.95 -5.54
CA ASP A 67 2.64 25.22 -6.96
C ASP A 67 2.53 23.88 -7.70
N ARG A 68 2.36 23.93 -9.01
CA ARG A 68 2.13 22.75 -9.82
C ARG A 68 3.34 21.82 -9.85
N GLU A 69 4.55 22.37 -9.88
CA GLU A 69 5.79 21.62 -9.90
C GLU A 69 5.99 20.89 -8.59
N SER A 70 5.79 21.59 -7.48
CA SER A 70 5.85 20.98 -6.14
C SER A 70 4.83 19.87 -5.98
N PHE A 71 3.64 20.02 -6.59
CA PHE A 71 2.62 18.98 -6.56
C PHE A 71 3.08 17.68 -7.24
N GLU A 72 3.68 17.79 -8.43
CA GLU A 72 4.13 16.59 -9.15
C GLU A 72 5.20 15.82 -8.37
N VAL A 73 6.14 16.53 -7.75
CA VAL A 73 7.16 15.90 -6.90
C VAL A 73 6.51 15.23 -5.69
N LYS A 74 5.67 15.95 -4.99
CA LYS A 74 5.03 15.46 -3.76
C LYS A 74 4.08 14.29 -4.04
N LYS A 75 3.38 14.35 -5.14
CA LYS A 75 2.50 13.27 -5.60
C LYS A 75 3.27 11.95 -5.76
N THR A 76 4.45 12.00 -6.35
CA THR A 76 5.29 10.81 -6.51
C THR A 76 5.78 10.28 -5.17
N GLU A 77 6.19 11.15 -4.26
CA GLU A 77 6.61 10.77 -2.92
C GLU A 77 5.47 10.12 -2.13
N ILE A 78 4.27 10.70 -2.21
CA ILE A 78 3.09 10.14 -1.54
C ILE A 78 2.75 8.77 -2.12
N ALA A 79 2.80 8.64 -3.45
CA ALA A 79 2.51 7.37 -4.12
C ALA A 79 3.49 6.27 -3.69
N ALA A 80 4.77 6.61 -3.50
CA ALA A 80 5.76 5.64 -3.02
C ALA A 80 5.39 5.13 -1.62
N GLU A 81 4.88 6.01 -0.75
CA GLU A 81 4.44 5.60 0.60
C GLU A 81 3.22 4.68 0.55
N ILE A 82 2.37 4.82 -0.46
CA ILE A 82 1.26 3.87 -0.66
C ILE A 82 1.82 2.45 -0.85
N GLY A 83 2.90 2.34 -1.62
CA GLY A 83 3.58 1.05 -1.80
C GLY A 83 4.07 0.47 -0.48
N ASP A 84 4.66 1.30 0.39
CA ASP A 84 5.15 0.86 1.70
C ASP A 84 4.00 0.42 2.61
N VAL A 85 2.87 1.14 2.58
CA VAL A 85 1.66 0.74 3.30
C VAL A 85 1.18 -0.62 2.80
N LEU A 86 1.14 -0.82 1.49
CA LEU A 86 0.72 -2.08 0.89
C LEU A 86 1.62 -3.23 1.33
N TRP A 87 2.95 -3.00 1.40
CA TRP A 87 3.88 -4.04 1.84
C TRP A 87 3.57 -4.50 3.27
N TYR A 88 3.31 -3.56 4.19
CA TYR A 88 2.97 -3.91 5.56
C TYR A 88 1.59 -4.59 5.65
N CYS A 89 0.65 -4.22 4.78
CA CYS A 89 -0.62 -4.94 4.69
C CYS A 89 -0.40 -6.40 4.29
N ALA A 90 0.45 -6.64 3.30
CA ALA A 90 0.76 -7.99 2.85
C ALA A 90 1.50 -8.79 3.93
N ALA A 91 2.48 -8.17 4.59
CA ALA A 91 3.24 -8.82 5.67
C ALA A 91 2.34 -9.18 6.85
N LEU A 92 1.46 -8.27 7.26
CA LEU A 92 0.52 -8.53 8.35
C LEU A 92 -0.47 -9.63 7.98
N ALA A 93 -1.00 -9.62 6.76
CA ALA A 93 -1.88 -10.68 6.29
C ALA A 93 -1.18 -12.04 6.31
N ASN A 94 0.08 -12.09 5.88
CA ASN A 94 0.88 -13.32 5.94
C ASN A 94 1.02 -13.83 7.38
N ASP A 95 1.34 -12.94 8.31
CA ASP A 95 1.52 -13.30 9.72
C ASP A 95 0.21 -13.78 10.36
N LEU A 96 -0.91 -13.27 9.91
CA LEU A 96 -2.24 -13.68 10.39
C LEU A 96 -2.79 -14.92 9.66
N GLY A 97 -2.14 -15.35 8.59
CA GLY A 97 -2.56 -16.53 7.83
C GLY A 97 -3.68 -16.26 6.84
N PHE A 98 -3.81 -15.03 6.33
CA PHE A 98 -4.82 -14.67 5.35
C PHE A 98 -4.20 -14.35 3.99
N GLU A 99 -4.92 -14.68 2.93
CA GLU A 99 -4.59 -14.21 1.60
C GLU A 99 -5.07 -12.77 1.45
N LEU A 100 -4.19 -11.89 1.00
CA LEU A 100 -4.52 -10.47 0.79
C LEU A 100 -5.67 -10.31 -0.20
N SER A 101 -5.72 -11.13 -1.25
CA SER A 101 -6.80 -11.13 -2.23
C SER A 101 -8.16 -11.46 -1.60
N ALA A 102 -8.18 -12.38 -0.63
CA ALA A 102 -9.40 -12.73 0.10
C ALA A 102 -9.88 -11.57 0.97
N LEU A 103 -8.95 -10.87 1.64
CA LEU A 103 -9.28 -9.69 2.42
C LEU A 103 -9.84 -8.57 1.54
N ALA A 104 -9.25 -8.39 0.36
CA ALA A 104 -9.74 -7.41 -0.61
C ALA A 104 -11.15 -7.74 -1.07
N ALA A 105 -11.41 -9.00 -1.42
CA ALA A 105 -12.74 -9.45 -1.85
C ALA A 105 -13.79 -9.27 -0.74
N ALA A 106 -13.45 -9.65 0.48
CA ALA A 106 -14.34 -9.46 1.63
C ALA A 106 -14.65 -7.98 1.87
N ASN A 107 -13.65 -7.12 1.71
CA ASN A 107 -13.83 -5.68 1.83
C ASN A 107 -14.79 -5.14 0.78
N LEU A 108 -14.62 -5.54 -0.48
CA LEU A 108 -15.52 -5.13 -1.55
C LEU A 108 -16.96 -5.60 -1.30
N ASN A 109 -17.13 -6.80 -0.81
CA ASN A 109 -18.45 -7.31 -0.47
C ASN A 109 -19.12 -6.47 0.63
N LYS A 110 -18.36 -6.11 1.66
CA LYS A 110 -18.83 -5.24 2.75
C LYS A 110 -19.24 -3.87 2.21
N LEU A 111 -18.42 -3.28 1.34
CA LEU A 111 -18.71 -1.97 0.75
C LEU A 111 -19.94 -2.02 -0.15
N GLN A 112 -20.10 -3.07 -0.93
CA GLN A 112 -21.29 -3.24 -1.77
C GLN A 112 -22.55 -3.32 -0.91
N GLY A 113 -22.52 -4.04 0.19
CA GLY A 113 -23.64 -4.11 1.13
C GLY A 113 -24.00 -2.76 1.72
N ARG A 114 -22.99 -1.95 2.08
CA ARG A 114 -23.24 -0.59 2.58
C ARG A 114 -23.87 0.30 1.52
N LYS A 115 -23.39 0.22 0.30
CA LYS A 115 -23.93 0.97 -0.82
C LYS A 115 -25.39 0.60 -1.07
N ASP A 116 -25.71 -0.69 -1.05
CA ASP A 116 -27.09 -1.19 -1.27
C ASP A 116 -28.05 -0.71 -0.19
N ARG A 117 -27.54 -0.48 1.04
CA ARG A 117 -28.32 0.06 2.15
C ARG A 117 -28.29 1.59 2.22
N GLY A 118 -27.65 2.25 1.24
CA GLY A 118 -27.49 3.70 1.24
C GLY A 118 -26.53 4.23 2.30
N LYS A 119 -25.61 3.39 2.80
CA LYS A 119 -24.65 3.74 3.85
C LYS A 119 -23.24 3.67 3.31
N ILE A 120 -22.81 4.72 2.64
CA ILE A 120 -21.44 4.80 2.15
C ILE A 120 -20.53 5.24 3.29
N SER A 121 -19.40 4.55 3.43
CA SER A 121 -18.41 4.83 4.47
C SER A 121 -17.64 6.12 4.23
#